data_fc2740e675c82f193f7d5c28b1d23ffe
#
_entry.id   fc2740e675c82f193f7d5c28b1d23ffe
#
_cell.length_a   1.000
_cell.length_b   1.000
_cell.length_c   1.000
_cell.angle_alpha   90.00
_cell.angle_beta   90.00
_cell.angle_gamma   90.00
#
_symmetry.space_group_name_H-M   'P 1'
#
loop_
_entity.id
_entity.type
_entity.pdbx_description
1 polymer ?
#
loop_
_entity_poly.entity_id
_entity_poly.type
_entity_poly.pdbx_seq_one_letter_code
_entity_poly.pdbx_strand_id
1 'polypeptide(L)' 'DVTASPAERRVAWVVLGVIVAANWIYVLSAV' A
#
# COMPACT_ATOMS: atom_id res chain seq x y z
N ASP A 1 -8.55 4.33 -23.23
CA ASP A 1 -7.39 3.53 -22.94
C ASP A 1 -7.50 2.84 -21.59
N VAL A 2 -7.18 1.58 -21.57
CA VAL A 2 -7.39 0.75 -20.40
C VAL A 2 -6.17 0.67 -19.50
N THR A 3 -5.04 1.11 -20.00
CA THR A 3 -3.81 1.02 -19.23
C THR A 3 -3.76 2.10 -18.17
N ALA A 4 -3.44 1.69 -16.96
CA ALA A 4 -3.28 2.63 -15.87
C ALA A 4 -2.06 3.51 -16.12
N SER A 5 -2.17 4.77 -15.77
CA SER A 5 -1.05 5.68 -15.91
C SER A 5 0.03 5.31 -14.90
N PRO A 6 1.30 5.70 -15.17
CA PRO A 6 2.37 5.44 -14.22
C PRO A 6 2.09 6.05 -12.84
N ALA A 7 1.42 7.19 -12.81
CA ALA A 7 1.08 7.83 -11.54
C ALA A 7 0.07 6.99 -10.76
N GLU A 8 -0.92 6.45 -11.44
CA GLU A 8 -1.91 5.59 -10.79
C GLU A 8 -1.25 4.34 -10.21
N ARG A 9 -0.35 3.76 -10.95
CA ARG A 9 0.34 2.56 -10.50
C ARG A 9 1.18 2.86 -9.27
N ARG A 10 1.84 4.00 -9.28
CA ARG A 10 2.65 4.42 -8.16
C ARG A 10 1.80 4.64 -6.92
N VAL A 11 0.66 5.28 -7.08
CA VAL A 11 -0.26 5.52 -5.96
C VAL A 11 -0.76 4.20 -5.41
N ALA A 12 -1.09 3.26 -6.28
CA ALA A 12 -1.56 1.96 -5.85
C ALA A 12 -0.51 1.24 -5.01
N TRP A 13 0.74 1.28 -5.44
CA TRP A 13 1.83 0.65 -4.69
C TRP A 13 2.06 1.32 -3.34
N VAL A 14 1.98 2.64 -3.30
CA VAL A 14 2.15 3.38 -2.05
C VAL A 14 1.05 3.03 -1.06
N VAL A 15 -0.19 3.00 -1.54
CA VAL A 15 -1.32 2.65 -0.68
C VAL A 15 -1.17 1.22 -0.16
N LEU A 16 -0.80 0.30 -1.02
CA LEU A 16 -0.60 -1.08 -0.62
C LEU A 16 0.50 -1.19 0.43
N GLY A 17 1.60 -0.50 0.22
CA GLY A 17 2.70 -0.51 1.17
C GLY A 17 2.30 0.06 2.52
N VAL A 18 1.51 1.12 2.53
CA VAL A 18 1.05 1.73 3.78
C VAL A 18 0.14 0.75 4.53
N ILE A 19 -0.76 0.09 3.81
CA ILE A 19 -1.66 -0.86 4.44
C ILE A 19 -0.88 -2.02 5.06
N VAL A 20 0.09 -2.56 4.33
CA VAL A 20 0.90 -3.67 4.83
C VAL A 20 1.71 -3.23 6.05
N ALA A 21 2.32 -2.06 5.97
CA ALA A 21 3.11 -1.54 7.08
C ALA A 21 2.25 -1.32 8.32
N ALA A 22 1.07 -0.75 8.14
CA ALA A 22 0.15 -0.52 9.26
C ALA A 22 -0.28 -1.85 9.88
N ASN A 23 -0.54 -2.84 9.05
CA ASN A 23 -0.92 -4.15 9.53
C ASN A 23 0.18 -4.78 10.38
N TRP A 24 1.42 -4.67 9.92
CA TRP A 24 2.56 -5.21 10.63
C TRP A 24 2.78 -4.48 11.95
N ILE A 25 2.68 -3.16 11.94
CA ILE A 25 2.83 -2.36 13.15
C ILE A 25 1.76 -2.77 14.16
N TYR A 26 0.54 -2.95 13.70
CA TYR A 26 -0.55 -3.35 14.57
C TYR A 26 -0.27 -4.71 15.20
N VAL A 27 0.16 -5.67 14.40
CA VAL A 27 0.44 -7.02 14.90
C VAL A 27 1.57 -7.00 15.92
N LEU A 28 2.65 -6.29 15.62
CA LEU A 28 3.78 -6.21 16.53
C LEU A 28 3.44 -5.46 17.82
N SER A 29 2.57 -4.48 17.74
CA SER A 29 2.14 -3.74 18.92
C SER A 29 1.21 -4.58 19.78
N ALA A 30 0.42 -5.44 19.17
CA ALA A 30 -0.52 -6.28 19.88
C ALA A 30 0.17 -7.43 20.61
N VAL A 31 1.35 -7.80 20.13
CA VAL A 31 2.14 -8.85 20.76
C VAL A 31 2.99 -8.28 21.88
#